data_b98dac5202c95d5c250e803f9f732c9a
#
_entry.id   b98dac5202c95d5c250e803f9f732c9a
#
_cell.length_a   1.000
_cell.length_b   1.000
_cell.length_c   1.000
_cell.angle_alpha   90.00
_cell.angle_beta   90.00
_cell.angle_gamma   90.00
#
_symmetry.space_group_name_H-M   'P 1'
#
loop_
_entity.id
_entity.type
_entity.pdbx_description
1 polymer ?
#
loop_
_entity_poly.entity_id
_entity_poly.type
_entity_poly.pdbx_seq_one_letter_code
_entity_poly.pdbx_strand_id
1 'polypeptide(L)'
;MNNKAILVAYFSRSGNNYMNGSIVNPPVGNTEVAAKKIQEMTSGDLFKINQLNRYSEDYNVCTEEAKHELRTNARPELAEKLDSIDGFETIILGYPNWWGTMPMPVWTFMSRCFLF
;
A
#
# COMPACT_ATOMS: atom_id res chain seq x y z
N MET A 1 14.41 -7.29 23.59
CA MET A 1 14.13 -7.52 23.06
C MET A 1 13.54 -7.54 22.40
N ASN A 2 13.14 -7.67 22.09
CA ASN A 2 12.55 -7.92 21.38
C ASN A 2 12.07 -8.08 20.61
N ASN A 3 12.54 -8.12 21.11
CA ASN A 3 12.44 -8.19 19.88
C ASN A 3 11.33 -8.80 19.16
N LYS A 4 10.29 -8.32 19.13
CA LYS A 4 9.20 -8.75 18.35
C LYS A 4 9.41 -8.34 16.94
N ALA A 5 9.31 -9.28 16.03
CA ALA A 5 9.43 -8.97 14.62
C ALA A 5 8.13 -8.35 14.14
N ILE A 6 8.21 -7.10 13.74
CA ILE A 6 7.07 -6.33 13.25
C ILE A 6 7.33 -5.93 11.81
N LEU A 7 6.37 -6.19 10.94
CA LEU A 7 6.43 -5.76 9.54
C LEU A 7 5.41 -4.64 9.33
N VAL A 8 5.87 -3.51 8.80
CA VAL A 8 4.98 -2.43 8.38
C VAL A 8 4.92 -2.50 6.87
N ALA A 9 3.83 -3.05 6.34
CA ALA A 9 3.60 -3.17 4.90
C ALA A 9 2.62 -2.10 4.50
N TYR A 10 2.91 -1.37 3.42
CA TYR A 10 2.05 -0.25 3.05
C TYR A 10 2.01 -0.04 1.55
N PHE A 11 0.87 0.46 1.09
CA PHE A 11 0.70 0.97 -0.27
C PHE A 11 0.48 2.47 -0.17
N SER A 12 1.22 3.23 -0.97
CA SER A 12 1.05 4.67 -0.99
C SER A 12 1.30 5.18 -2.41
N ARG A 13 0.65 6.26 -2.74
CA ARG A 13 0.77 6.88 -4.04
C ARG A 13 1.21 8.33 -3.87
N SER A 14 2.31 8.69 -4.50
CA SER A 14 2.71 10.08 -4.64
C SER A 14 2.04 10.66 -5.89
N GLY A 15 2.32 11.91 -6.21
CA GLY A 15 1.69 12.58 -7.33
C GLY A 15 0.40 13.24 -6.89
N ASN A 16 -0.56 13.40 -7.81
CA ASN A 16 -1.82 14.07 -7.49
C ASN A 16 -2.64 13.26 -6.50
N ASN A 17 -2.96 13.86 -5.36
CA ASN A 17 -3.76 13.24 -4.32
C ASN A 17 -4.80 14.23 -3.79
N TYR A 18 -5.90 13.69 -3.26
CA TYR A 18 -6.95 14.53 -2.68
C TYR A 18 -6.64 14.72 -1.20
N MET A 19 -6.45 15.98 -0.81
CA MET A 19 -6.11 16.34 0.57
C MET A 19 -6.86 17.61 0.96
N ASN A 20 -7.53 17.55 2.10
CA ASN A 20 -8.25 18.73 2.65
C ASN A 20 -9.18 19.39 1.64
N GLY A 21 -9.89 18.59 0.85
CA GLY A 21 -10.87 19.08 -0.10
C GLY A 21 -10.32 19.53 -1.44
N SER A 22 -9.03 19.34 -1.70
CA SER A 22 -8.46 19.73 -3.00
C SER A 22 -7.41 18.72 -3.46
N ILE A 23 -7.12 18.75 -4.76
CA ILE A 23 -6.09 17.91 -5.35
C ILE A 23 -4.76 18.61 -5.19
N VAL A 24 -3.81 17.92 -4.55
CA VAL A 24 -2.45 18.42 -4.36
C VAL A 24 -1.47 17.38 -4.90
N ASN A 25 -0.20 17.75 -4.99
CA ASN A 25 0.81 16.88 -5.58
C ASN A 25 2.01 16.72 -4.63
N PRO A 26 1.83 16.00 -3.50
CA PRO A 26 2.94 15.83 -2.56
C PRO A 26 4.00 14.90 -3.14
N PRO A 27 5.29 15.13 -2.81
CA PRO A 27 6.36 14.23 -3.28
C PRO A 27 6.28 12.85 -2.64
N VAL A 28 5.68 12.74 -1.46
CA VAL A 28 5.51 11.48 -0.75
C VAL A 28 4.05 11.37 -0.36
N GLY A 29 3.44 10.21 -0.62
CA GLY A 29 2.02 10.01 -0.30
C GLY A 29 1.78 9.94 1.20
N ASN A 30 0.54 10.20 1.60
CA ASN A 30 0.14 10.26 3.01
C ASN A 30 0.37 8.95 3.74
N THR A 31 0.04 7.83 3.11
CA THR A 31 0.18 6.52 3.74
C THR A 31 1.65 6.20 4.00
N GLU A 32 2.53 6.61 3.08
CA GLU A 32 3.96 6.39 3.28
C GLU A 32 4.49 7.17 4.47
N VAL A 33 4.04 8.43 4.63
CA VAL A 33 4.44 9.23 5.79
C VAL A 33 4.05 8.54 7.09
N ALA A 34 2.79 8.07 7.15
CA ALA A 34 2.29 7.38 8.35
C ALA A 34 3.06 6.08 8.59
N ALA A 35 3.31 5.30 7.54
CA ALA A 35 3.99 4.02 7.67
C ALA A 35 5.41 4.18 8.20
N LYS A 36 6.13 5.19 7.71
CA LYS A 36 7.49 5.45 8.16
C LYS A 36 7.54 5.87 9.62
N LYS A 37 6.57 6.64 10.07
CA LYS A 37 6.48 7.01 11.48
C LYS A 37 6.23 5.79 12.36
N ILE A 38 5.34 4.92 11.93
CA ILE A 38 5.05 3.69 12.69
C ILE A 38 6.29 2.79 12.70
N GLN A 39 6.99 2.70 11.61
CA GLN A 39 8.21 1.90 11.53
C GLN A 39 9.25 2.42 12.53
N GLU A 40 9.43 3.74 12.63
CA GLU A 40 10.34 4.33 13.60
C GLU A 40 9.93 4.01 15.03
N MET A 41 8.64 4.12 15.34
CA MET A 41 8.13 3.90 16.67
C MET A 41 8.22 2.44 17.12
N THR A 42 8.15 1.52 16.17
CA THR A 42 8.14 0.08 16.47
C THR A 42 9.49 -0.57 16.24
N SER A 43 10.42 0.10 15.58
CA SER A 43 11.70 -0.46 15.12
C SER A 43 11.50 -1.68 14.24
N GLY A 44 10.37 -1.74 13.55
CA GLY A 44 10.04 -2.85 12.67
C GLY A 44 10.68 -2.74 11.29
N ASP A 45 10.40 -3.71 10.47
CA ASP A 45 10.80 -3.71 9.07
C ASP A 45 9.75 -3.02 8.22
N LEU A 46 10.15 -2.46 7.10
CA LEU A 46 9.28 -1.70 6.22
C LEU A 46 9.23 -2.36 4.85
N PHE A 47 8.03 -2.56 4.32
CA PHE A 47 7.86 -3.11 2.97
C PHE A 47 6.85 -2.27 2.22
N LYS A 48 7.25 -1.73 1.08
CA LYS A 48 6.37 -0.95 0.23
C LYS A 48 5.71 -1.86 -0.80
N ILE A 49 4.39 -1.88 -0.82
CA ILE A 49 3.62 -2.64 -1.79
C ILE A 49 3.52 -1.79 -3.06
N ASN A 50 4.25 -2.18 -4.09
CA ASN A 50 4.25 -1.48 -5.38
C ASN A 50 3.80 -2.44 -6.47
N GLN A 51 2.89 -2.00 -7.33
CA GLN A 51 2.55 -2.79 -8.49
C GLN A 51 3.58 -2.58 -9.59
N LEU A 52 3.70 -3.58 -10.44
CA LEU A 52 4.64 -3.56 -11.56
C LEU A 52 4.28 -2.46 -12.56
N ASN A 53 2.99 -2.35 -12.90
CA ASN A 53 2.49 -1.30 -13.79
C ASN A 53 1.89 -0.19 -12.95
N ARG A 54 2.61 0.92 -12.85
CA ARG A 54 2.25 2.01 -11.95
C ARG A 54 1.00 2.74 -12.42
N TYR A 55 0.23 3.24 -11.47
CA TYR A 55 -0.92 4.08 -11.78
C TYR A 55 -0.47 5.41 -12.35
N SER A 56 -1.38 6.04 -13.11
CA SER A 56 -1.15 7.38 -13.63
C SER A 56 -0.90 8.36 -12.48
N GLU A 57 -0.06 9.35 -12.73
CA GLU A 57 0.14 10.44 -11.78
C GLU A 57 -1.04 11.41 -11.75
N ASP A 58 -1.81 11.45 -12.83
CA ASP A 58 -3.04 12.24 -12.89
C ASP A 58 -4.09 11.63 -11.98
N TYR A 59 -4.65 12.45 -11.09
CA TYR A 59 -5.59 11.96 -10.09
C TYR A 59 -6.82 11.31 -10.74
N ASN A 60 -7.42 11.97 -11.72
CA ASN A 60 -8.65 11.48 -12.33
C ASN A 60 -8.42 10.17 -13.10
N VAL A 61 -7.32 10.08 -13.83
CA VAL A 61 -6.98 8.85 -14.55
C VAL A 61 -6.73 7.72 -13.57
N CYS A 62 -6.01 7.99 -12.48
CA CYS A 62 -5.74 7.00 -11.46
C CYS A 62 -7.05 6.47 -10.84
N THR A 63 -8.00 7.35 -10.54
CA THR A 63 -9.27 6.93 -9.95
C THR A 63 -10.05 6.02 -10.90
N GLU A 64 -9.97 6.27 -12.22
CA GLU A 64 -10.64 5.39 -13.19
C GLU A 64 -9.92 4.06 -13.32
N GLU A 65 -8.59 4.05 -13.29
CA GLU A 65 -7.81 2.82 -13.27
C GLU A 65 -8.17 1.97 -12.05
N ALA A 66 -8.25 2.59 -10.89
CA ALA A 66 -8.59 1.90 -9.65
C ALA A 66 -10.00 1.33 -9.69
N LYS A 67 -10.94 2.09 -10.26
CA LYS A 67 -12.33 1.66 -10.39
C LYS A 67 -12.44 0.45 -11.31
N HIS A 68 -11.70 0.47 -12.42
CA HIS A 68 -11.68 -0.66 -13.34
C HIS A 68 -11.13 -1.92 -12.65
N GLU A 69 -10.04 -1.78 -11.91
CA GLU A 69 -9.46 -2.91 -11.18
C GLU A 69 -10.43 -3.47 -10.14
N LEU A 70 -11.14 -2.60 -9.45
CA LEU A 70 -12.13 -3.03 -8.47
C LEU A 70 -13.25 -3.83 -9.15
N ARG A 71 -13.77 -3.31 -10.26
CA ARG A 71 -14.85 -3.96 -10.99
C ARG A 71 -14.47 -5.34 -11.53
N THR A 72 -13.23 -5.49 -11.97
CA THR A 72 -12.75 -6.74 -12.53
C THR A 72 -12.12 -7.66 -11.50
N ASN A 73 -12.10 -7.23 -10.23
CA ASN A 73 -11.48 -7.97 -9.13
C ASN A 73 -10.03 -8.32 -9.47
N ALA A 74 -9.31 -7.33 -9.98
CA ALA A 74 -7.95 -7.50 -10.47
C ALA A 74 -6.98 -7.80 -9.33
N ARG A 75 -5.91 -8.53 -9.66
CA ARG A 75 -4.80 -8.77 -8.74
C ARG A 75 -3.51 -8.31 -9.43
N PRO A 76 -3.26 -6.99 -9.46
CA PRO A 76 -2.09 -6.46 -10.16
C PRO A 76 -0.80 -7.09 -9.65
N GLU A 77 0.09 -7.38 -10.57
CA GLU A 77 1.38 -7.97 -10.22
C GLU A 77 2.23 -6.95 -9.47
N LEU A 78 2.94 -7.40 -8.43
CA LEU A 78 3.78 -6.53 -7.62
C LEU A 78 5.19 -6.47 -8.19
N ALA A 79 5.80 -5.29 -8.10
CA ALA A 79 7.17 -5.09 -8.57
C ALA A 79 8.17 -5.82 -7.67
N GLU A 80 7.90 -5.83 -6.37
CA GLU A 80 8.72 -6.53 -5.40
C GLU A 80 7.85 -7.47 -4.59
N LYS A 81 8.43 -8.57 -4.14
CA LYS A 81 7.68 -9.60 -3.43
C LYS A 81 8.45 -10.01 -2.18
N LEU A 82 7.69 -10.23 -1.09
CA LEU A 82 8.26 -10.85 0.09
C LEU A 82 8.20 -12.37 -0.10
N ASP A 83 9.29 -13.03 0.23
CA ASP A 83 9.33 -14.49 0.14
C ASP A 83 8.41 -15.11 1.18
N SER A 84 8.38 -14.55 2.38
CA SER A 84 7.60 -15.12 3.48
C SER A 84 7.36 -14.06 4.55
N ILE A 85 6.28 -14.23 5.30
CA ILE A 85 5.99 -13.41 6.48
C ILE A 85 6.18 -14.22 7.76
N ASP A 86 6.75 -15.41 7.67
CA ASP A 86 6.83 -16.33 8.80
C ASP A 86 7.63 -15.79 9.98
N GLY A 87 8.58 -14.90 9.73
CA GLY A 87 9.40 -14.33 10.78
C GLY A 87 8.78 -13.19 11.55
N PHE A 88 7.54 -12.80 11.20
CA PHE A 88 6.90 -11.66 11.85
C PHE A 88 5.75 -12.09 12.75
N GLU A 89 5.70 -11.49 13.94
CA GLU A 89 4.60 -11.72 14.88
C GLU A 89 3.42 -10.80 14.63
N THR A 90 3.71 -9.60 14.12
CA THR A 90 2.71 -8.58 13.89
C THR A 90 2.93 -7.95 12.52
N ILE A 91 1.86 -7.80 11.76
CA ILE A 91 1.90 -7.09 10.49
C ILE A 91 0.97 -5.89 10.59
N ILE A 92 1.54 -4.71 10.38
CA ILE A 92 0.76 -3.47 10.35
C ILE A 92 0.61 -3.10 8.89
N LEU A 93 -0.63 -3.05 8.42
CA LEU A 93 -0.94 -2.82 7.02
C LEU A 93 -1.51 -1.42 6.83
N GLY A 94 -0.83 -0.62 6.01
CA GLY A 94 -1.26 0.74 5.71
C GLY A 94 -1.68 0.90 4.26
N TYR A 95 -2.81 1.56 4.03
CA TYR A 95 -3.31 1.79 2.67
C TYR A 95 -4.32 2.93 2.66
N PRO A 96 -4.45 3.63 1.53
CA PRO A 96 -5.51 4.62 1.40
C PRO A 96 -6.83 3.94 1.10
N ASN A 97 -7.92 4.60 1.46
CA ASN A 97 -9.26 4.12 1.15
C ASN A 97 -9.58 4.49 -0.31
N TRP A 98 -9.63 3.49 -1.17
CA TRP A 98 -9.96 3.68 -2.58
C TRP A 98 -11.29 3.00 -2.89
N TRP A 99 -12.30 3.79 -3.28
CA TRP A 99 -13.62 3.27 -3.63
C TRP A 99 -14.21 2.38 -2.52
N GLY A 100 -13.95 2.75 -1.26
CA GLY A 100 -14.51 2.05 -0.11
C GLY A 100 -13.77 0.80 0.32
N THR A 101 -12.58 0.53 -0.25
CA THR A 101 -11.82 -0.66 0.08
C THR A 101 -10.33 -0.41 -0.09
N MET A 102 -9.54 -1.46 0.05
CA MET A 102 -8.11 -1.39 -0.21
C MET A 102 -7.82 -1.28 -1.71
N PRO A 103 -6.75 -0.58 -2.10
CA PRO A 103 -6.28 -0.67 -3.48
C PRO A 103 -5.99 -2.12 -3.85
N MET A 104 -6.23 -2.48 -5.10
CA MET A 104 -6.13 -3.89 -5.53
C MET A 104 -4.72 -4.48 -5.37
N PRO A 105 -3.61 -3.70 -5.52
CA PRO A 105 -2.28 -4.26 -5.21
C PRO A 105 -2.15 -4.76 -3.78
N VAL A 106 -2.88 -4.18 -2.82
CA VAL A 106 -2.89 -4.65 -1.43
C VAL A 106 -3.54 -6.03 -1.36
N TRP A 107 -4.62 -6.25 -2.12
CA TRP A 107 -5.23 -7.58 -2.23
C TRP A 107 -4.24 -8.60 -2.79
N THR A 108 -3.44 -8.20 -3.79
CA THR A 108 -2.40 -9.08 -4.34
C THR A 108 -1.41 -9.49 -3.24
N PHE A 109 -0.95 -8.51 -2.45
CA PHE A 109 -0.03 -8.76 -1.35
C PHE A 109 -0.65 -9.74 -0.35
N MET A 110 -1.88 -9.48 0.06
CA MET A 110 -2.56 -10.32 1.04
C MET A 110 -2.74 -11.74 0.52
N SER A 111 -3.11 -11.88 -0.75
CA SER A 111 -3.32 -13.20 -1.35
C SER A 111 -2.04 -14.03 -1.43
N ARG A 112 -0.89 -13.36 -1.58
CA ARG A 112 0.39 -14.06 -1.67
C ARG A 112 0.92 -14.47 -0.30
N CYS A 113 0.65 -13.66 0.72
CA CYS A 113 1.23 -13.86 2.05
C CYS A 113 0.34 -14.65 2.98
N PHE A 114 -0.95 -14.72 2.70
CA PHE A 114 -1.93 -15.38 3.52
C PHE A 114 -2.76 -16.33 2.68
N LEU A 115 -3.38 -17.31 3.33
CA LEU A 115 -4.32 -18.21 2.66
C LEU A 115 -5.72 -17.59 2.71
N PHE A 116 -6.25 -17.30 1.56
CA PHE A 116 -7.61 -16.80 1.42
C PHE A 116 -8.43 -17.69 0.54
#